data_132b6a148bd20807623ac32150a438c0
#
_entry.id   132b6a148bd20807623ac32150a438c0
#
_cell.length_a   1.000
_cell.length_b   1.000
_cell.length_c   1.000
_cell.angle_alpha   90.00
_cell.angle_beta   90.00
_cell.angle_gamma   90.00
#
_symmetry.space_group_name_H-M   'P 1'
#
loop_
_entity.id
_entity.type
_entity.pdbx_description
1 polymer ?
#
loop_
_entity_poly.entity_id
_entity_poly.type
_entity_poly.pdbx_seq_one_letter_code
_entity_poly.pdbx_strand_id
1 'polypeptide(L)'
;MSDRQSGTGKKQRKLWIVLILAIVVILGVVIAVNQSSSKQESSTEKSEENEEASKVTDAAEDAAEEDEEDAEETDEGLAFPYLLEEEQIQVDSLFQYSGINPDAENAECEDVAAIQMKNNSEQYLESAEVSVELSDGTAYSFVVQDIPAGKSVIAFESGNTSYDGKTGVAFIEAKTSYSSEVGVKEDEVKVTSDDNGVQISNISGDAIGTMKVKYHCVMDDMYFGGISSETEVDGLAAGESTAVDTSESILGDADVVSIIY
;
A
#
# COMPACT_ATOMS: atom_id res chain seq x y z
N MET A 1 -13.95 33.32 -32.62
CA MET A 1 -15.06 32.67 -31.95
C MET A 1 -14.72 31.19 -31.78
N SER A 2 -14.22 30.82 -30.65
CA SER A 2 -14.63 29.65 -29.88
C SER A 2 -13.63 29.41 -28.73
N ASP A 3 -13.81 30.16 -27.65
CA ASP A 3 -13.36 29.76 -26.34
C ASP A 3 -14.47 28.98 -25.66
N ARG A 4 -14.15 27.81 -25.14
CA ARG A 4 -14.71 27.16 -23.94
C ARG A 4 -14.59 25.65 -24.03
N GLN A 5 -13.57 25.10 -23.39
CA GLN A 5 -13.68 23.87 -22.60
C GLN A 5 -12.33 23.57 -21.91
N SER A 6 -12.12 24.08 -20.71
CA SER A 6 -11.03 23.63 -19.85
C SER A 6 -11.36 23.78 -18.34
N GLY A 7 -12.64 23.71 -17.99
CA GLY A 7 -13.07 23.95 -16.60
C GLY A 7 -13.55 22.74 -15.81
N THR A 8 -13.84 21.61 -16.44
CA THR A 8 -14.47 20.46 -15.79
C THR A 8 -13.49 19.45 -15.20
N GLY A 9 -12.33 19.27 -15.82
CA GLY A 9 -11.35 18.27 -15.36
C GLY A 9 -10.73 18.55 -13.99
N LYS A 10 -10.44 19.82 -13.66
CA LYS A 10 -9.84 20.19 -12.37
C LYS A 10 -10.78 20.05 -11.15
N LYS A 11 -12.11 20.20 -11.37
CA LYS A 11 -13.08 20.02 -10.28
C LYS A 11 -13.34 18.55 -9.96
N GLN A 12 -13.35 17.69 -10.96
CA GLN A 12 -13.49 16.26 -10.77
C GLN A 12 -12.26 15.69 -10.07
N ARG A 13 -11.04 16.02 -10.50
CA ARG A 13 -9.80 15.58 -9.84
C ARG A 13 -9.77 15.90 -8.35
N LYS A 14 -10.17 17.11 -7.94
CA LYS A 14 -10.23 17.48 -6.52
C LYS A 14 -11.28 16.70 -5.72
N LEU A 15 -12.36 16.29 -6.34
CA LEU A 15 -13.42 15.51 -5.67
C LEU A 15 -12.96 14.06 -5.41
N TRP A 16 -12.24 13.47 -6.35
CA TRP A 16 -11.70 12.12 -6.23
C TRP A 16 -10.54 12.04 -5.22
N ILE A 17 -9.63 13.01 -5.23
CA ILE A 17 -8.55 13.12 -4.23
C ILE A 17 -9.13 13.20 -2.81
N VAL A 18 -10.21 13.93 -2.60
CA VAL A 18 -10.88 14.02 -1.28
C VAL A 18 -11.53 12.68 -0.89
N LEU A 19 -12.01 11.89 -1.85
CA LEU A 19 -12.60 10.58 -1.56
C LEU A 19 -11.54 9.54 -1.16
N ILE A 20 -10.41 9.53 -1.84
CA ILE A 20 -9.27 8.64 -1.53
C ILE A 20 -8.63 9.02 -0.20
N LEU A 21 -8.42 10.32 0.08
CA LEU A 21 -7.99 10.81 1.39
C LEU A 21 -8.92 10.38 2.54
N ALA A 22 -10.22 10.30 2.29
CA ALA A 22 -11.17 9.81 3.29
C ALA A 22 -10.98 8.32 3.61
N ILE A 23 -10.61 7.50 2.63
CA ILE A 23 -10.35 6.06 2.81
C ILE A 23 -9.05 5.85 3.60
N VAL A 24 -7.97 6.57 3.27
CA VAL A 24 -6.70 6.51 3.98
C VAL A 24 -6.84 6.98 5.44
N VAL A 25 -7.62 8.02 5.70
CA VAL A 25 -7.91 8.50 7.07
C VAL A 25 -8.70 7.46 7.87
N ILE A 26 -9.64 6.74 7.26
CA ILE A 26 -10.39 5.67 7.93
C ILE A 26 -9.46 4.50 8.28
N LEU A 27 -8.55 4.11 7.39
CA LEU A 27 -7.52 3.10 7.63
C LEU A 27 -6.56 3.53 8.76
N GLY A 28 -6.09 4.78 8.74
CA GLY A 28 -5.22 5.33 9.79
C GLY A 28 -5.89 5.36 11.18
N VAL A 29 -7.20 5.59 11.27
CA VAL A 29 -7.95 5.57 12.53
C VAL A 29 -8.13 4.15 13.06
N VAL A 30 -8.33 3.15 12.20
CA VAL A 30 -8.44 1.75 12.62
C VAL A 30 -7.11 1.24 13.19
N ILE A 31 -5.97 1.58 12.57
CA ILE A 31 -4.64 1.25 13.08
C ILE A 31 -4.37 1.94 14.43
N ALA A 32 -4.75 3.21 14.59
CA ALA A 32 -4.54 3.96 15.83
C ALA A 32 -5.40 3.42 17.00
N VAL A 33 -6.61 2.94 16.74
CA VAL A 33 -7.48 2.35 17.77
C VAL A 33 -6.95 0.99 18.23
N ASN A 34 -6.41 0.19 17.31
CA ASN A 34 -5.82 -1.12 17.66
C ASN A 34 -4.51 -1.01 18.47
N GLN A 35 -3.70 0.05 18.25
CA GLN A 35 -2.48 0.30 19.03
C GLN A 35 -2.74 0.85 20.44
N SER A 36 -3.92 1.44 20.70
CA SER A 36 -4.22 1.99 22.03
C SER A 36 -4.79 0.96 23.02
N SER A 37 -5.14 -0.25 22.58
CA SER A 37 -5.67 -1.31 23.46
C SER A 37 -4.60 -2.16 24.18
N SER A 38 -3.31 -2.01 23.84
CA SER A 38 -2.24 -2.86 24.40
C SER A 38 -1.37 -2.23 25.49
N LYS A 39 -1.77 -1.11 26.10
CA LYS A 39 -1.05 -0.52 27.24
C LYS A 39 -1.95 -0.20 28.41
N GLN A 40 -2.26 -1.22 29.19
CA GLN A 40 -2.57 -1.02 30.60
C GLN A 40 -2.25 -2.28 31.39
N GLU A 41 -1.03 -2.37 31.86
CA GLU A 41 -0.67 -3.17 33.04
C GLU A 41 0.21 -2.36 33.97
N SER A 42 -0.14 -2.51 35.26
CA SER A 42 0.69 -2.37 36.44
C SER A 42 0.89 -0.99 37.06
N SER A 43 0.22 -0.77 38.15
CA SER A 43 0.92 -0.49 39.42
C SER A 43 0.01 -0.71 40.65
N THR A 44 0.51 -1.56 41.49
CA THR A 44 0.10 -1.98 42.83
C THR A 44 0.31 -0.84 43.83
N GLU A 45 -0.60 -0.70 44.82
CA GLU A 45 -0.35 -0.57 46.26
C GLU A 45 -1.66 -0.30 47.01
N LYS A 46 -2.08 -1.26 47.83
CA LYS A 46 -2.04 -1.44 49.27
C LYS A 46 -2.73 -0.38 50.13
N SER A 47 -3.81 -0.73 50.80
CA SER A 47 -3.97 -0.93 52.23
C SER A 47 -5.43 -0.84 52.70
N GLU A 48 -5.75 -1.89 53.44
CA GLU A 48 -6.31 -1.96 54.80
C GLU A 48 -7.81 -1.75 55.05
N GLU A 49 -8.38 -2.91 55.47
CA GLU A 49 -9.20 -3.15 56.67
C GLU A 49 -10.54 -2.37 56.88
N ASN A 50 -11.63 -3.07 56.90
CA ASN A 50 -12.32 -3.44 58.13
C ASN A 50 -13.61 -4.27 57.92
N GLU A 51 -13.88 -5.10 58.92
CA GLU A 51 -14.91 -6.08 59.21
C GLU A 51 -16.36 -5.51 59.15
N GLU A 52 -17.37 -6.30 58.90
CA GLU A 52 -18.25 -7.04 59.77
C GLU A 52 -19.57 -7.45 59.08
N ALA A 53 -19.79 -8.74 59.11
CA ALA A 53 -20.94 -9.51 59.55
C ALA A 53 -22.34 -9.30 59.00
N SER A 54 -22.86 -10.42 58.61
CA SER A 54 -24.12 -11.03 59.04
C SER A 54 -25.33 -11.10 58.10
N LYS A 55 -25.61 -12.33 57.79
CA LYS A 55 -26.86 -13.08 57.92
C LYS A 55 -27.91 -13.11 56.75
N VAL A 56 -27.94 -14.27 56.11
CA VAL A 56 -29.02 -15.31 56.01
C VAL A 56 -30.42 -14.81 55.60
N THR A 57 -30.93 -15.32 54.53
CA THR A 57 -31.98 -16.30 54.20
C THR A 57 -32.57 -16.01 52.82
N ASP A 58 -32.64 -16.95 52.00
CA ASP A 58 -33.59 -18.05 51.70
C ASP A 58 -34.30 -17.91 50.34
N ALA A 59 -34.11 -18.91 49.54
CA ALA A 59 -34.95 -19.53 48.51
C ALA A 59 -35.81 -18.64 47.55
N ALA A 60 -35.51 -18.78 46.27
CA ALA A 60 -36.49 -19.16 45.24
C ALA A 60 -35.76 -19.62 43.97
N GLU A 61 -35.99 -20.86 43.59
CA GLU A 61 -35.78 -21.38 42.23
C GLU A 61 -36.54 -20.51 41.23
N ASP A 62 -35.84 -20.06 40.17
CA ASP A 62 -36.51 -19.97 38.87
C ASP A 62 -35.48 -20.06 37.75
N ALA A 63 -35.87 -20.76 36.73
CA ALA A 63 -35.20 -21.20 35.54
C ALA A 63 -34.15 -20.24 34.96
N ALA A 64 -32.89 -20.68 34.88
CA ALA A 64 -31.92 -20.14 33.97
C ALA A 64 -32.26 -20.65 32.55
N GLU A 65 -32.80 -19.79 31.71
CA GLU A 65 -32.66 -19.90 30.28
C GLU A 65 -31.19 -19.69 29.98
N GLU A 66 -30.51 -20.76 29.59
CA GLU A 66 -29.19 -20.65 28.98
C GLU A 66 -29.38 -19.96 27.63
N ASP A 67 -29.13 -18.62 27.59
CA ASP A 67 -28.79 -17.92 26.36
C ASP A 67 -27.46 -18.53 25.90
N GLU A 68 -27.56 -19.49 24.98
CA GLU A 68 -26.44 -19.85 24.13
C GLU A 68 -26.13 -18.58 23.32
N GLU A 69 -25.24 -17.73 23.84
CA GLU A 69 -24.52 -16.77 23.01
C GLU A 69 -23.82 -17.61 21.95
N ASP A 70 -24.39 -17.59 20.75
CA ASP A 70 -23.78 -18.05 19.52
C ASP A 70 -22.46 -17.25 19.40
N ALA A 71 -21.40 -17.82 19.95
CA ALA A 71 -20.05 -17.31 19.76
C ALA A 71 -19.79 -17.50 18.27
N GLU A 72 -20.03 -16.43 17.49
CA GLU A 72 -19.49 -16.34 16.14
C GLU A 72 -18.00 -16.67 16.29
N GLU A 73 -17.60 -17.84 15.83
CA GLU A 73 -16.20 -18.21 15.63
C GLU A 73 -15.66 -17.15 14.69
N THR A 74 -15.05 -16.11 15.25
CA THR A 74 -14.25 -15.17 14.46
C THR A 74 -13.10 -16.00 13.93
N ASP A 75 -13.14 -16.26 12.64
CA ASP A 75 -12.05 -16.88 11.90
C ASP A 75 -10.82 -15.98 12.08
N GLU A 76 -9.98 -16.34 13.08
CA GLU A 76 -8.76 -15.58 13.40
C GLU A 76 -7.75 -15.80 12.27
N GLY A 77 -7.95 -15.10 11.16
CA GLY A 77 -7.01 -15.05 10.05
C GLY A 77 -5.64 -14.48 10.48
N LEU A 78 -4.67 -14.50 9.57
CA LEU A 78 -3.35 -13.90 9.80
C LEU A 78 -3.51 -12.43 10.19
N ALA A 79 -2.75 -12.03 11.24
CA ALA A 79 -2.73 -10.64 11.67
C ALA A 79 -1.77 -9.81 10.79
N PHE A 80 -2.18 -8.60 10.46
CA PHE A 80 -1.34 -7.60 9.79
C PHE A 80 -0.71 -6.63 10.81
N PRO A 81 0.51 -6.10 10.56
CA PRO A 81 1.37 -6.39 9.40
C PRO A 81 1.96 -7.81 9.47
N TYR A 82 2.05 -8.47 8.31
CA TYR A 82 2.62 -9.81 8.18
C TYR A 82 3.96 -9.76 7.47
N LEU A 83 5.04 -10.24 8.15
CA LEU A 83 6.39 -10.23 7.63
C LEU A 83 6.73 -11.60 7.02
N LEU A 84 7.12 -11.59 5.75
CA LEU A 84 7.75 -12.70 5.05
C LEU A 84 9.27 -12.54 5.20
N GLU A 85 9.86 -13.20 6.23
CA GLU A 85 11.25 -12.97 6.63
C GLU A 85 12.26 -13.40 5.56
N GLU A 86 12.02 -14.51 4.87
CA GLU A 86 12.92 -15.03 3.82
C GLU A 86 12.91 -14.12 2.59
N GLU A 87 11.76 -13.63 2.20
CA GLU A 87 11.53 -12.74 1.06
C GLU A 87 11.81 -11.27 1.39
N GLN A 88 11.96 -10.93 2.67
CA GLN A 88 12.22 -9.57 3.17
C GLN A 88 11.17 -8.55 2.73
N ILE A 89 9.93 -8.98 2.60
CA ILE A 89 8.78 -8.10 2.34
C ILE A 89 7.78 -8.16 3.50
N GLN A 90 7.06 -7.09 3.71
CA GLN A 90 5.98 -6.99 4.70
C GLN A 90 4.69 -6.64 3.98
N VAL A 91 3.64 -7.40 4.27
CA VAL A 91 2.27 -7.04 3.86
C VAL A 91 1.61 -6.33 5.05
N ASP A 92 1.29 -5.06 4.86
CA ASP A 92 0.73 -4.21 5.92
C ASP A 92 -0.78 -4.39 6.06
N SER A 93 -1.47 -4.68 4.95
CA SER A 93 -2.91 -4.90 4.91
C SER A 93 -3.36 -5.54 3.61
N LEU A 94 -4.51 -6.22 3.67
CA LEU A 94 -5.36 -6.57 2.53
C LEU A 94 -6.66 -5.78 2.68
N PHE A 95 -7.12 -5.12 1.63
CA PHE A 95 -8.32 -4.29 1.67
C PHE A 95 -9.06 -4.27 0.34
N GLN A 96 -10.32 -3.84 0.39
CA GLN A 96 -11.18 -3.64 -0.76
C GLN A 96 -10.93 -2.23 -1.35
N TYR A 97 -10.75 -2.15 -2.66
CA TYR A 97 -10.52 -0.91 -3.36
C TYR A 97 -11.52 -0.69 -4.49
N SER A 98 -12.00 0.55 -4.63
CA SER A 98 -12.82 1.00 -5.76
C SER A 98 -12.29 2.33 -6.27
N GLY A 99 -12.02 2.41 -7.56
CA GLY A 99 -11.46 3.61 -8.19
C GLY A 99 -10.69 3.28 -9.47
N ILE A 100 -9.73 4.13 -9.80
CA ILE A 100 -8.85 3.92 -10.96
C ILE A 100 -7.74 2.95 -10.56
N ASN A 101 -7.61 1.85 -11.30
CA ASN A 101 -6.54 0.86 -11.14
C ASN A 101 -5.43 1.13 -12.15
N PRO A 102 -4.24 1.64 -11.72
CA PRO A 102 -3.12 1.89 -12.64
C PRO A 102 -2.54 0.61 -13.23
N ASP A 103 -2.61 -0.53 -12.51
CA ASP A 103 -2.12 -1.82 -13.01
C ASP A 103 -3.01 -2.41 -14.13
N ALA A 104 -4.20 -1.84 -14.32
CA ALA A 104 -5.17 -2.21 -15.37
C ALA A 104 -5.37 -1.06 -16.40
N GLU A 105 -4.29 -0.46 -16.88
CA GLU A 105 -4.32 0.64 -17.87
C GLU A 105 -5.19 1.82 -17.43
N ASN A 106 -5.20 2.13 -16.13
CA ASN A 106 -6.03 3.17 -15.52
C ASN A 106 -7.54 2.96 -15.68
N ALA A 107 -7.99 1.71 -15.78
CA ALA A 107 -9.41 1.38 -15.82
C ALA A 107 -10.08 1.63 -14.46
N GLU A 108 -11.37 1.99 -14.47
CA GLU A 108 -12.17 2.00 -13.25
C GLU A 108 -12.45 0.57 -12.80
N CYS A 109 -12.28 0.30 -11.50
CA CYS A 109 -12.63 -0.97 -10.85
C CYS A 109 -13.53 -0.73 -9.64
N GLU A 110 -14.21 -1.79 -9.19
CA GLU A 110 -15.11 -1.77 -8.04
C GLU A 110 -14.83 -3.00 -7.18
N ASP A 111 -14.63 -2.76 -5.88
CA ASP A 111 -14.46 -3.78 -4.85
C ASP A 111 -13.29 -4.77 -5.08
N VAL A 112 -12.25 -4.35 -5.80
CA VAL A 112 -11.09 -5.19 -6.10
C VAL A 112 -10.23 -5.40 -4.86
N ALA A 113 -9.64 -6.60 -4.72
CA ALA A 113 -8.64 -6.86 -3.69
C ALA A 113 -7.37 -6.03 -3.94
N ALA A 114 -6.87 -5.37 -2.89
CA ALA A 114 -5.62 -4.62 -2.93
C ALA A 114 -4.80 -4.92 -1.67
N ILE A 115 -3.47 -4.95 -1.81
CA ILE A 115 -2.54 -5.06 -0.69
C ILE A 115 -1.71 -3.79 -0.56
N GLN A 116 -1.39 -3.44 0.68
CA GLN A 116 -0.28 -2.55 0.97
C GLN A 116 0.92 -3.41 1.35
N MET A 117 2.04 -3.22 0.64
CA MET A 117 3.26 -3.99 0.83
C MET A 117 4.46 -3.06 0.97
N LYS A 118 5.48 -3.50 1.71
CA LYS A 118 6.75 -2.80 1.89
C LYS A 118 7.93 -3.69 1.54
N ASN A 119 8.88 -3.17 0.79
CA ASN A 119 10.20 -3.76 0.63
C ASN A 119 11.06 -3.47 1.88
N ASN A 120 11.21 -4.45 2.76
CA ASN A 120 12.01 -4.34 3.99
C ASN A 120 13.49 -4.69 3.78
N SER A 121 13.90 -5.06 2.57
CA SER A 121 15.29 -5.34 2.27
C SER A 121 16.11 -4.06 2.10
N GLU A 122 17.43 -4.20 2.10
CA GLU A 122 18.38 -3.14 1.73
C GLU A 122 18.67 -3.11 0.21
N GLN A 123 17.96 -3.93 -0.57
CA GLN A 123 18.14 -4.07 -2.01
C GLN A 123 16.92 -3.57 -2.78
N TYR A 124 17.14 -3.31 -4.06
CA TYR A 124 16.07 -2.99 -4.99
C TYR A 124 15.28 -4.27 -5.32
N LEU A 125 13.97 -4.26 -5.08
CA LEU A 125 13.07 -5.34 -5.45
C LEU A 125 12.72 -5.18 -6.93
N GLU A 126 13.28 -6.02 -7.78
CA GLU A 126 12.96 -6.02 -9.22
C GLU A 126 11.55 -6.51 -9.48
N SER A 127 11.15 -7.57 -8.75
CA SER A 127 9.80 -8.11 -8.84
C SER A 127 9.43 -8.91 -7.60
N ALA A 128 8.13 -8.90 -7.29
CA ALA A 128 7.50 -9.84 -6.37
C ALA A 128 6.17 -10.33 -6.95
N GLU A 129 5.90 -11.63 -6.79
CA GLU A 129 4.58 -12.22 -6.97
C GLU A 129 4.09 -12.65 -5.59
N VAL A 130 3.04 -12.00 -5.08
CA VAL A 130 2.48 -12.24 -3.76
C VAL A 130 1.16 -12.97 -3.92
N SER A 131 1.03 -14.14 -3.30
CA SER A 131 -0.21 -14.92 -3.26
C SER A 131 -0.83 -14.82 -1.87
N VAL A 132 -2.11 -14.52 -1.81
CA VAL A 132 -2.90 -14.44 -0.58
C VAL A 132 -4.06 -15.39 -0.70
N GLU A 133 -4.19 -16.33 0.25
CA GLU A 133 -5.33 -17.24 0.35
C GLU A 133 -6.18 -16.87 1.55
N LEU A 134 -7.48 -16.73 1.35
CA LEU A 134 -8.45 -16.49 2.40
C LEU A 134 -8.91 -17.78 3.07
N SER A 135 -9.53 -17.65 4.23
CA SER A 135 -10.04 -18.79 5.02
C SER A 135 -11.15 -19.57 4.31
N ASP A 136 -11.85 -18.98 3.36
CA ASP A 136 -12.83 -19.64 2.51
C ASP A 136 -12.23 -20.37 1.29
N GLY A 137 -10.90 -20.30 1.10
CA GLY A 137 -10.17 -20.89 -0.02
C GLY A 137 -10.10 -19.98 -1.27
N THR A 138 -10.59 -18.76 -1.21
CA THR A 138 -10.39 -17.78 -2.29
C THR A 138 -8.93 -17.36 -2.32
N ALA A 139 -8.33 -17.30 -3.52
CA ALA A 139 -6.94 -16.92 -3.68
C ALA A 139 -6.79 -15.68 -4.58
N TYR A 140 -5.90 -14.78 -4.18
CA TYR A 140 -5.53 -13.56 -4.89
C TYR A 140 -4.05 -13.58 -5.27
N SER A 141 -3.72 -12.95 -6.41
CA SER A 141 -2.35 -12.78 -6.87
C SER A 141 -2.05 -11.31 -7.16
N PHE A 142 -0.95 -10.83 -6.61
CA PHE A 142 -0.48 -9.46 -6.77
C PHE A 142 0.91 -9.48 -7.39
N VAL A 143 1.10 -8.63 -8.40
CA VAL A 143 2.42 -8.44 -9.04
C VAL A 143 2.95 -7.08 -8.63
N VAL A 144 4.20 -7.06 -8.18
CA VAL A 144 4.89 -5.83 -7.78
C VAL A 144 6.24 -5.79 -8.49
N GLN A 145 6.60 -4.64 -9.02
CA GLN A 145 7.85 -4.44 -9.76
C GLN A 145 8.54 -3.15 -9.34
N ASP A 146 9.86 -3.16 -9.39
CA ASP A 146 10.69 -1.96 -9.33
C ASP A 146 10.49 -1.12 -8.05
N ILE A 147 10.55 -1.76 -6.86
CA ILE A 147 10.39 -1.11 -5.56
C ILE A 147 11.75 -0.92 -4.88
N PRO A 148 12.24 0.31 -4.72
CA PRO A 148 13.48 0.58 -3.99
C PRO A 148 13.43 0.12 -2.53
N ALA A 149 14.60 -0.03 -1.90
CA ALA A 149 14.74 -0.40 -0.50
C ALA A 149 13.92 0.51 0.43
N GLY A 150 13.16 -0.08 1.34
CA GLY A 150 12.36 0.62 2.35
C GLY A 150 11.09 1.30 1.86
N LYS A 151 10.79 1.26 0.55
CA LYS A 151 9.58 1.85 -0.03
C LYS A 151 8.36 0.96 0.12
N SER A 152 7.19 1.61 0.18
CA SER A 152 5.88 0.94 0.25
C SER A 152 5.09 1.14 -1.04
N VAL A 153 4.24 0.16 -1.36
CA VAL A 153 3.40 0.14 -2.57
C VAL A 153 2.01 -0.40 -2.26
N ILE A 154 1.01 0.15 -2.93
CA ILE A 154 -0.32 -0.44 -3.03
C ILE A 154 -0.38 -1.16 -4.37
N ALA A 155 -0.60 -2.48 -4.33
CA ALA A 155 -0.75 -3.30 -5.53
C ALA A 155 -2.17 -3.88 -5.60
N PHE A 156 -2.68 -4.03 -6.82
CA PHE A 156 -4.02 -4.51 -7.10
C PHE A 156 -4.00 -5.96 -7.56
N GLU A 157 -5.06 -6.68 -7.26
CA GLU A 157 -5.20 -8.07 -7.69
C GLU A 157 -5.20 -8.17 -9.22
N SER A 158 -4.38 -9.08 -9.77
CA SER A 158 -4.05 -9.16 -11.19
C SER A 158 -5.24 -9.49 -12.10
N GLY A 159 -6.29 -10.13 -11.58
CA GLY A 159 -7.53 -10.48 -12.29
C GLY A 159 -8.67 -9.51 -12.05
N ASN A 160 -8.48 -8.43 -11.27
CA ASN A 160 -9.53 -7.54 -10.78
C ASN A 160 -10.65 -8.30 -10.02
N THR A 161 -10.27 -9.36 -9.29
CA THR A 161 -11.19 -10.14 -8.48
C THR A 161 -11.62 -9.35 -7.25
N SER A 162 -12.93 -9.35 -6.96
CA SER A 162 -13.47 -8.60 -5.82
C SER A 162 -13.13 -9.26 -4.49
N TYR A 163 -12.98 -8.42 -3.45
CA TYR A 163 -12.79 -8.80 -2.06
C TYR A 163 -13.88 -8.18 -1.20
N ASP A 164 -14.48 -8.94 -0.32
CA ASP A 164 -15.59 -8.49 0.54
C ASP A 164 -15.16 -7.62 1.73
N GLY A 165 -13.85 -7.52 1.97
CA GLY A 165 -13.27 -6.75 3.07
C GLY A 165 -13.44 -7.40 4.46
N LYS A 166 -13.93 -8.65 4.56
CA LYS A 166 -14.29 -9.30 5.82
C LYS A 166 -13.67 -10.67 6.01
N THR A 167 -13.57 -11.46 4.93
CA THR A 167 -13.02 -12.82 5.01
C THR A 167 -11.55 -12.75 5.41
N GLY A 168 -11.18 -13.49 6.47
CA GLY A 168 -9.82 -13.49 7.02
C GLY A 168 -8.81 -14.12 6.08
N VAL A 169 -7.54 -13.73 6.22
CA VAL A 169 -6.42 -14.29 5.45
C VAL A 169 -5.90 -15.54 6.14
N ALA A 170 -5.89 -16.67 5.45
CA ALA A 170 -5.37 -17.93 5.96
C ALA A 170 -3.86 -18.09 5.71
N PHE A 171 -3.37 -17.62 4.55
CA PHE A 171 -1.98 -17.83 4.14
C PHE A 171 -1.49 -16.73 3.22
N ILE A 172 -0.20 -16.38 3.33
CA ILE A 172 0.51 -15.47 2.41
C ILE A 172 1.85 -16.10 2.05
N GLU A 173 2.16 -16.12 0.75
CA GLU A 173 3.47 -16.46 0.23
C GLU A 173 3.91 -15.46 -0.82
N ALA A 174 5.22 -15.39 -1.08
CA ALA A 174 5.75 -14.56 -2.13
C ALA A 174 6.93 -15.23 -2.85
N LYS A 175 7.17 -14.78 -4.08
CA LYS A 175 8.39 -15.07 -4.84
C LYS A 175 9.00 -13.73 -5.22
N THR A 176 10.25 -13.51 -4.86
CA THR A 176 10.94 -12.23 -5.02
C THR A 176 12.20 -12.35 -5.88
N SER A 177 12.52 -11.28 -6.60
CA SER A 177 13.80 -11.07 -7.26
C SER A 177 14.37 -9.72 -6.83
N TYR A 178 15.61 -9.73 -6.35
CA TYR A 178 16.31 -8.54 -5.89
C TYR A 178 17.55 -8.24 -6.72
N SER A 179 17.90 -6.97 -6.86
CA SER A 179 19.13 -6.52 -7.49
C SER A 179 19.82 -5.45 -6.65
N SER A 180 21.15 -5.46 -6.70
CA SER A 180 21.97 -4.36 -6.18
C SER A 180 22.47 -3.40 -7.28
N GLU A 181 22.19 -3.71 -8.55
CA GLU A 181 22.74 -2.99 -9.71
C GLU A 181 21.68 -2.13 -10.44
N VAL A 182 20.40 -2.28 -10.06
CA VAL A 182 19.28 -1.52 -10.63
C VAL A 182 18.99 -0.30 -9.77
N GLY A 183 18.48 0.74 -10.41
CA GLY A 183 18.12 2.01 -9.77
C GLY A 183 18.57 3.20 -10.58
N VAL A 184 18.55 4.37 -9.96
CA VAL A 184 19.09 5.60 -10.56
C VAL A 184 20.59 5.68 -10.27
N LYS A 185 21.42 5.87 -11.31
CA LYS A 185 22.86 6.09 -11.17
C LYS A 185 23.10 7.57 -10.84
N GLU A 186 22.95 7.93 -9.57
CA GLU A 186 22.95 9.30 -9.07
C GLU A 186 24.27 10.06 -9.31
N ASP A 187 25.35 9.37 -9.59
CA ASP A 187 26.66 9.94 -9.96
C ASP A 187 26.74 10.33 -11.45
N GLU A 188 25.87 9.81 -12.28
CA GLU A 188 25.81 10.09 -13.73
C GLU A 188 24.56 10.88 -14.13
N VAL A 189 23.42 10.65 -13.44
CA VAL A 189 22.14 11.23 -13.77
C VAL A 189 21.49 11.85 -12.53
N LYS A 190 21.04 13.10 -12.67
CA LYS A 190 20.23 13.77 -11.66
C LYS A 190 18.76 13.78 -12.10
N VAL A 191 17.89 13.27 -11.25
CA VAL A 191 16.44 13.36 -11.40
C VAL A 191 15.91 14.49 -10.52
N THR A 192 15.01 15.30 -11.05
CA THR A 192 14.27 16.33 -10.30
C THR A 192 12.79 16.24 -10.65
N SER A 193 11.93 16.31 -9.65
CA SER A 193 10.48 16.35 -9.81
C SER A 193 9.96 17.64 -9.20
N ASP A 194 9.11 18.38 -9.93
CA ASP A 194 8.44 19.60 -9.48
C ASP A 194 7.02 19.69 -10.09
N ASP A 195 6.34 20.80 -9.86
CA ASP A 195 4.99 21.07 -10.40
C ASP A 195 4.90 21.00 -11.94
N ASN A 196 6.03 21.00 -12.65
CA ASN A 196 6.11 20.91 -14.12
C ASN A 196 6.37 19.48 -14.60
N GLY A 197 6.55 18.53 -13.69
CA GLY A 197 6.81 17.12 -13.96
C GLY A 197 8.24 16.69 -13.64
N VAL A 198 8.66 15.57 -14.22
CA VAL A 198 9.97 14.98 -14.00
C VAL A 198 10.98 15.46 -15.04
N GLN A 199 12.17 15.80 -14.62
CA GLN A 199 13.31 16.17 -15.48
C GLN A 199 14.51 15.29 -15.13
N ILE A 200 15.21 14.82 -16.18
CA ILE A 200 16.50 14.12 -16.08
C ILE A 200 17.59 15.02 -16.62
N SER A 201 18.71 15.08 -15.90
CA SER A 201 19.92 15.81 -16.29
C SER A 201 21.12 14.87 -16.32
N ASN A 202 21.85 14.83 -17.42
CA ASN A 202 23.14 14.15 -17.48
C ASN A 202 24.20 15.01 -16.76
N ILE A 203 24.63 14.58 -15.58
CA ILE A 203 25.66 15.23 -14.78
C ILE A 203 27.04 14.60 -14.94
N SER A 204 27.16 13.55 -15.77
CA SER A 204 28.44 12.94 -16.13
C SER A 204 29.25 13.81 -17.10
N GLY A 205 30.51 13.45 -17.29
CA GLY A 205 31.39 14.10 -18.27
C GLY A 205 31.19 13.64 -19.72
N ASP A 206 30.44 12.58 -19.94
CA ASP A 206 30.25 11.90 -21.21
C ASP A 206 28.78 11.95 -21.67
N ALA A 207 28.54 11.72 -22.96
CA ALA A 207 27.17 11.57 -23.46
C ALA A 207 26.57 10.22 -23.04
N ILE A 208 25.32 10.26 -22.58
CA ILE A 208 24.52 9.08 -22.28
C ILE A 208 23.67 8.76 -23.51
N GLY A 209 23.57 7.47 -23.89
CA GLY A 209 22.72 7.01 -24.98
C GLY A 209 21.22 7.06 -24.63
N THR A 210 20.40 6.45 -25.47
CA THR A 210 18.96 6.28 -25.18
C THR A 210 18.74 5.58 -23.83
N MET A 211 17.84 6.13 -23.01
CA MET A 211 17.55 5.66 -21.68
C MET A 211 16.14 5.10 -21.60
N LYS A 212 15.97 4.02 -20.87
CA LYS A 212 14.66 3.53 -20.40
C LYS A 212 14.48 3.99 -18.98
N VAL A 213 13.43 4.76 -18.75
CA VAL A 213 13.11 5.37 -17.46
C VAL A 213 11.88 4.68 -16.90
N LYS A 214 12.04 4.05 -15.75
CA LYS A 214 10.94 3.42 -15.02
C LYS A 214 10.51 4.31 -13.86
N TYR A 215 9.22 4.42 -13.65
CA TYR A 215 8.65 5.26 -12.61
C TYR A 215 7.34 4.69 -12.05
N HIS A 216 7.03 5.08 -10.81
CA HIS A 216 5.73 4.81 -10.19
C HIS A 216 4.94 6.11 -10.00
N CYS A 217 3.62 5.99 -10.00
CA CYS A 217 2.74 6.99 -9.46
C CYS A 217 2.88 7.03 -7.94
N VAL A 218 2.98 8.22 -7.34
CA VAL A 218 3.11 8.41 -5.88
C VAL A 218 1.87 9.10 -5.34
N MET A 219 1.29 8.52 -4.31
CA MET A 219 0.20 9.10 -3.52
C MET A 219 0.51 8.92 -2.04
N ASP A 220 0.44 10.01 -1.26
CA ASP A 220 0.68 9.98 0.19
C ASP A 220 1.99 9.25 0.59
N ASP A 221 3.10 9.54 -0.13
CA ASP A 221 4.43 8.97 0.06
C ASP A 221 4.55 7.44 -0.23
N MET A 222 3.54 6.84 -0.84
CA MET A 222 3.55 5.44 -1.27
C MET A 222 3.40 5.33 -2.78
N TYR A 223 3.95 4.27 -3.35
CA TYR A 223 3.69 3.93 -4.74
C TYR A 223 2.27 3.40 -4.89
N PHE A 224 1.59 3.86 -5.94
CA PHE A 224 0.21 3.50 -6.24
C PHE A 224 0.14 2.79 -7.58
N GLY A 225 -0.09 1.49 -7.52
CA GLY A 225 0.09 0.51 -8.58
C GLY A 225 1.33 -0.34 -8.34
N GLY A 226 1.17 -1.67 -8.43
CA GLY A 226 2.26 -2.64 -8.26
C GLY A 226 3.23 -2.64 -9.43
N ILE A 227 2.78 -2.24 -10.62
CA ILE A 227 3.54 -2.29 -11.86
C ILE A 227 4.09 -0.91 -12.19
N SER A 228 5.41 -0.82 -12.42
CA SER A 228 6.06 0.42 -12.86
C SER A 228 5.72 0.75 -14.30
N SER A 229 5.53 2.03 -14.62
CA SER A 229 5.47 2.53 -16.00
C SER A 229 6.89 2.69 -16.56
N GLU A 230 7.06 2.50 -17.89
CA GLU A 230 8.34 2.70 -18.59
C GLU A 230 8.17 3.70 -19.73
N THR A 231 9.09 4.64 -19.86
CA THR A 231 9.19 5.54 -21.00
C THR A 231 10.61 5.57 -21.54
N GLU A 232 10.76 5.83 -22.84
CA GLU A 232 12.05 5.96 -23.50
C GLU A 232 12.41 7.44 -23.63
N VAL A 233 13.64 7.78 -23.29
CA VAL A 233 14.21 9.13 -23.38
C VAL A 233 15.41 9.09 -24.32
N ASP A 234 15.44 10.00 -25.29
CA ASP A 234 16.58 10.15 -26.18
C ASP A 234 17.87 10.43 -25.40
N GLY A 235 19.00 10.10 -25.99
CA GLY A 235 20.31 10.31 -25.37
C GLY A 235 20.59 11.78 -25.07
N LEU A 236 21.33 12.03 -23.98
CA LEU A 236 21.70 13.35 -23.50
C LEU A 236 23.20 13.60 -23.61
N ALA A 237 23.61 14.73 -24.20
CA ALA A 237 24.99 15.18 -24.11
C ALA A 237 25.35 15.55 -22.64
N ALA A 238 26.67 15.62 -22.35
CA ALA A 238 27.15 16.04 -21.03
C ALA A 238 26.58 17.39 -20.64
N GLY A 239 25.96 17.51 -19.48
CA GLY A 239 25.30 18.70 -18.94
C GLY A 239 23.94 19.03 -19.55
N GLU A 240 23.41 18.23 -20.44
CA GLU A 240 22.09 18.39 -21.03
C GLU A 240 20.98 17.87 -20.11
N SER A 241 19.77 18.42 -20.23
CA SER A 241 18.58 18.02 -19.47
C SER A 241 17.38 17.88 -20.39
N THR A 242 16.48 16.97 -20.05
CA THR A 242 15.21 16.79 -20.75
C THR A 242 14.07 16.47 -19.78
N ALA A 243 12.84 16.78 -20.20
CA ALA A 243 11.65 16.33 -19.48
C ALA A 243 11.36 14.87 -19.80
N VAL A 244 10.85 14.15 -18.80
CA VAL A 244 10.39 12.76 -18.94
C VAL A 244 8.88 12.77 -19.14
N ASP A 245 8.39 12.02 -20.12
CA ASP A 245 6.95 11.82 -20.27
C ASP A 245 6.46 10.83 -19.19
N THR A 246 5.74 11.38 -18.22
CA THR A 246 5.11 10.62 -17.12
C THR A 246 3.59 10.71 -17.19
N SER A 247 3.03 10.86 -18.38
CA SER A 247 1.58 11.08 -18.60
C SER A 247 0.71 9.91 -18.13
N GLU A 248 1.29 8.72 -17.94
CA GLU A 248 0.59 7.56 -17.37
C GLU A 248 0.36 7.68 -15.85
N SER A 249 1.15 8.54 -15.15
CA SER A 249 0.92 8.85 -13.73
C SER A 249 -0.23 9.84 -13.56
N ILE A 250 -1.46 9.37 -13.78
CA ILE A 250 -2.65 10.24 -13.82
C ILE A 250 -3.24 10.59 -12.45
N LEU A 251 -2.86 9.85 -11.39
CA LEU A 251 -3.44 9.97 -10.05
C LEU A 251 -2.57 10.77 -9.08
N GLY A 252 -1.29 10.94 -9.37
CA GLY A 252 -0.34 11.58 -8.47
C GLY A 252 0.94 12.01 -9.17
N ASP A 253 1.95 12.32 -8.38
CA ASP A 253 3.29 12.63 -8.89
C ASP A 253 3.99 11.36 -9.39
N ALA A 254 4.98 11.51 -10.25
CA ALA A 254 5.81 10.40 -10.69
C ALA A 254 7.14 10.40 -9.93
N ASP A 255 7.56 9.25 -9.42
CA ASP A 255 8.88 9.01 -8.83
C ASP A 255 9.66 8.04 -9.72
N VAL A 256 10.81 8.48 -10.22
CA VAL A 256 11.69 7.66 -11.07
C VAL A 256 12.45 6.68 -10.19
N VAL A 257 12.27 5.40 -10.44
CA VAL A 257 12.83 4.32 -9.63
C VAL A 257 14.03 3.64 -10.28
N SER A 258 14.15 3.73 -11.62
CA SER A 258 15.26 3.14 -12.36
C SER A 258 15.51 3.82 -13.69
N ILE A 259 16.79 3.93 -14.09
CA ILE A 259 17.23 4.41 -15.41
C ILE A 259 18.25 3.42 -15.97
N ILE A 260 17.93 2.85 -17.13
CA ILE A 260 18.75 1.83 -17.83
C ILE A 260 19.25 2.41 -19.14
N TYR A 261 20.56 2.39 -19.40
CA TYR A 261 21.23 2.87 -20.63
C TYR A 261 22.55 2.14 -20.88
#